data_3ab691154ca73740e54e57f875bf544c
#
_entry.id   3ab691154ca73740e54e57f875bf544c
#
_cell.length_a   1.000
_cell.length_b   1.000
_cell.length_c   1.000
_cell.angle_alpha   90.00
_cell.angle_beta   90.00
_cell.angle_gamma   90.00
#
_symmetry.space_group_name_H-M   'P 1'
#
loop_
_entity.id
_entity.type
_entity.pdbx_description
1 polymer ?
#
loop_
_entity_poly.entity_id
_entity_poly.type
_entity_poly.pdbx_seq_one_letter_code
_entity_poly.pdbx_strand_id
1 'polypeptide(L)'
;MARRAAAVAGAAAAAAGVLGWSLFESQWVEFQVEEVELPGLPPELDGLTIVHLSDFHLGFPSRSSQAIQRGVEWARERDPELVAITGDLLSRPGGEPRLRSLVARLPRCYAVLGNHDYADTRDPFSKRAVLDELEPATLLRDESRIVDLRGVRVQIAGVDPLTYRQGQALPERLADRDTDFRILLCHYPNVIDKLTPGAFHLVLAGHLHSGQIALPYGPGKLRFSQTRWTYVEGLYQRPAATLHVSPGLGTTFVPFRFFARPEATELVLHSG
;
A
#
# COMPACT_ATOMS: atom_id res chain seq x y z
N MET A 1 13.53 -17.70 -46.43
CA MET A 1 12.30 -17.90 -45.62
C MET A 1 12.62 -18.55 -44.26
N ALA A 2 13.36 -19.65 -44.19
CA ALA A 2 13.66 -20.37 -42.93
C ALA A 2 14.28 -19.52 -41.82
N ARG A 3 15.29 -18.65 -42.14
CA ARG A 3 15.92 -17.75 -41.13
C ARG A 3 14.96 -16.73 -40.54
N ARG A 4 14.02 -16.18 -41.32
CA ARG A 4 12.98 -15.25 -40.84
C ARG A 4 11.97 -15.99 -39.97
N ALA A 5 11.57 -17.21 -40.32
CA ALA A 5 10.66 -18.01 -39.50
C ALA A 5 11.32 -18.37 -38.16
N ALA A 6 12.61 -18.74 -38.14
CA ALA A 6 13.35 -19.03 -36.92
C ALA A 6 13.49 -17.80 -36.02
N ALA A 7 13.74 -16.61 -36.59
CA ALA A 7 13.81 -15.35 -35.83
C ALA A 7 12.44 -14.98 -35.22
N VAL A 8 11.35 -15.14 -35.96
CA VAL A 8 9.99 -14.89 -35.43
C VAL A 8 9.65 -15.87 -34.31
N ALA A 9 9.96 -17.16 -34.49
CA ALA A 9 9.73 -18.17 -33.46
C ALA A 9 10.56 -17.88 -32.19
N GLY A 10 11.83 -17.46 -32.33
CA GLY A 10 12.68 -17.07 -31.21
C GLY A 10 12.12 -15.84 -30.46
N ALA A 11 11.67 -14.83 -31.20
CA ALA A 11 11.07 -13.63 -30.58
C ALA A 11 9.75 -13.97 -29.85
N ALA A 12 8.91 -14.82 -30.43
CA ALA A 12 7.67 -15.29 -29.81
C ALA A 12 7.95 -16.10 -28.53
N ALA A 13 8.94 -16.98 -28.53
CA ALA A 13 9.35 -17.74 -27.36
C ALA A 13 9.89 -16.82 -26.24
N ALA A 14 10.70 -15.82 -26.58
CA ALA A 14 11.19 -14.83 -25.62
C ALA A 14 10.04 -14.01 -25.01
N ALA A 15 9.10 -13.54 -25.84
CA ALA A 15 7.92 -12.79 -25.35
C ALA A 15 7.04 -13.66 -24.43
N ALA A 16 6.83 -14.93 -24.78
CA ALA A 16 6.11 -15.87 -23.92
C ALA A 16 6.83 -16.12 -22.59
N GLY A 17 8.17 -16.21 -22.61
CA GLY A 17 8.98 -16.33 -21.40
C GLY A 17 8.84 -15.11 -20.48
N VAL A 18 8.95 -13.90 -21.05
CA VAL A 18 8.77 -12.65 -20.30
C VAL A 18 7.37 -12.58 -19.69
N LEU A 19 6.34 -12.89 -20.45
CA LEU A 19 4.96 -12.89 -19.95
C LEU A 19 4.78 -13.92 -18.83
N GLY A 20 5.28 -15.15 -19.04
CA GLY A 20 5.22 -16.21 -18.02
C GLY A 20 5.91 -15.80 -16.73
N TRP A 21 7.10 -15.21 -16.84
CA TRP A 21 7.80 -14.63 -15.68
C TRP A 21 6.97 -13.55 -14.99
N SER A 22 6.45 -12.58 -15.74
CA SER A 22 5.66 -11.47 -15.20
C SER A 22 4.39 -11.92 -14.46
N LEU A 23 3.72 -12.96 -14.99
CA LEU A 23 2.58 -13.59 -14.33
C LEU A 23 2.97 -14.36 -13.07
N PHE A 24 4.14 -15.00 -13.06
CA PHE A 24 4.69 -15.65 -11.88
C PHE A 24 5.07 -14.61 -10.81
N GLU A 25 5.79 -13.55 -11.21
CA GLU A 25 6.24 -12.49 -10.32
C GLU A 25 5.08 -11.80 -9.59
N SER A 26 3.93 -11.61 -10.26
CA SER A 26 2.74 -11.02 -9.65
C SER A 26 2.15 -11.83 -8.48
N GLN A 27 2.61 -13.06 -8.28
CA GLN A 27 2.22 -13.93 -7.18
C GLN A 27 3.35 -14.19 -6.18
N TRP A 28 4.55 -13.73 -6.49
CA TRP A 28 5.75 -13.94 -5.68
C TRP A 28 5.94 -12.79 -4.70
N VAL A 29 5.20 -12.84 -3.60
CA VAL A 29 5.23 -11.82 -2.54
C VAL A 29 6.60 -11.73 -1.91
N GLU A 30 7.07 -10.52 -1.69
CA GLU A 30 8.20 -10.16 -0.85
C GLU A 30 7.68 -9.81 0.54
N PHE A 31 8.26 -10.45 1.54
CA PHE A 31 7.96 -10.19 2.95
C PHE A 31 9.14 -9.45 3.55
N GLN A 32 8.92 -8.20 3.94
CA GLN A 32 9.96 -7.33 4.47
C GLN A 32 9.73 -7.05 5.95
N VAL A 33 10.82 -6.93 6.70
CA VAL A 33 10.83 -6.38 8.05
C VAL A 33 11.78 -5.18 8.02
N GLU A 34 11.23 -4.00 8.29
CA GLU A 34 11.94 -2.73 8.23
C GLU A 34 12.05 -2.14 9.64
N GLU A 35 13.28 -1.95 10.10
CA GLU A 35 13.56 -1.22 11.35
C GLU A 35 13.47 0.28 11.07
N VAL A 36 12.61 0.98 11.79
CA VAL A 36 12.26 2.38 11.52
C VAL A 36 12.60 3.25 12.73
N GLU A 37 13.67 4.01 12.65
CA GLU A 37 13.99 5.02 13.66
C GLU A 37 13.04 6.23 13.51
N LEU A 38 12.31 6.54 14.59
CA LEU A 38 11.35 7.63 14.62
C LEU A 38 11.72 8.63 15.71
N PRO A 39 12.18 9.84 15.34
CA PRO A 39 12.41 10.90 16.31
C PRO A 39 11.13 11.22 17.09
N GLY A 40 11.22 11.19 18.41
CA GLY A 40 10.09 11.47 19.29
C GLY A 40 9.10 10.34 19.49
N LEU A 41 9.45 9.10 19.12
CA LEU A 41 8.69 7.92 19.50
C LEU A 41 8.74 7.78 21.04
N PRO A 42 7.58 7.66 21.72
CA PRO A 42 7.55 7.36 23.16
C PRO A 42 8.31 6.06 23.46
N PRO A 43 9.13 6.02 24.52
CA PRO A 43 9.94 4.83 24.86
C PRO A 43 9.11 3.56 25.04
N GLU A 44 7.87 3.67 25.50
CA GLU A 44 6.95 2.57 25.69
C GLU A 44 6.57 1.90 24.36
N LEU A 45 6.67 2.64 23.26
CA LEU A 45 6.40 2.15 21.90
C LEU A 45 7.65 1.62 21.20
N ASP A 46 8.81 1.61 21.83
CA ASP A 46 10.01 1.00 21.25
C ASP A 46 9.77 -0.48 20.96
N GLY A 47 10.09 -0.92 19.75
CA GLY A 47 9.75 -2.25 19.23
C GLY A 47 8.27 -2.46 18.90
N LEU A 48 7.45 -1.39 18.77
CA LEU A 48 6.06 -1.52 18.28
C LEU A 48 6.05 -2.02 16.84
N THR A 49 5.21 -3.01 16.55
CA THR A 49 5.10 -3.61 15.21
C THR A 49 3.84 -3.18 14.48
N ILE A 50 4.00 -2.77 13.23
CA ILE A 50 2.91 -2.41 12.33
C ILE A 50 3.07 -3.16 11.02
N VAL A 51 2.10 -4.00 10.64
CA VAL A 51 2.10 -4.57 9.28
C VAL A 51 1.37 -3.62 8.34
N HIS A 52 2.07 -3.20 7.28
CA HIS A 52 1.56 -2.34 6.24
C HIS A 52 1.27 -3.14 4.97
N LEU A 53 0.01 -3.14 4.56
CA LEU A 53 -0.51 -3.74 3.34
C LEU A 53 -1.15 -2.64 2.48
N SER A 54 -1.23 -2.84 1.16
CA SER A 54 -1.86 -1.86 0.25
C SER A 54 -2.29 -2.50 -1.07
N ASP A 55 -3.16 -1.80 -1.79
CA ASP A 55 -3.44 -2.03 -3.21
C ASP A 55 -3.83 -3.48 -3.52
N PHE A 56 -4.90 -3.95 -2.90
CA PHE A 56 -5.40 -5.31 -3.10
C PHE A 56 -6.05 -5.49 -4.48
N HIS A 57 -6.75 -4.47 -4.99
CA HIS A 57 -7.45 -4.52 -6.27
C HIS A 57 -8.33 -5.76 -6.46
N LEU A 58 -9.00 -6.19 -5.40
CA LEU A 58 -9.88 -7.36 -5.48
C LEU A 58 -11.02 -7.15 -6.49
N GLY A 59 -11.37 -8.22 -7.21
CA GLY A 59 -12.30 -8.15 -8.33
C GLY A 59 -11.66 -7.82 -9.67
N PHE A 60 -10.38 -7.39 -9.71
CA PHE A 60 -9.61 -7.28 -10.94
C PHE A 60 -9.32 -8.68 -11.52
N PRO A 61 -9.41 -8.87 -12.85
CA PRO A 61 -9.17 -10.17 -13.46
C PRO A 61 -7.67 -10.49 -13.54
N SER A 62 -7.06 -10.81 -12.40
CA SER A 62 -5.65 -11.17 -12.29
C SER A 62 -5.45 -12.37 -11.36
N ARG A 63 -4.22 -12.87 -11.30
CA ARG A 63 -3.80 -13.93 -10.39
C ARG A 63 -3.32 -13.42 -9.02
N SER A 64 -3.31 -12.12 -8.80
CA SER A 64 -2.81 -11.49 -7.55
C SER A 64 -3.60 -11.88 -6.29
N SER A 65 -4.76 -12.50 -6.44
CA SER A 65 -5.53 -13.01 -5.29
C SER A 65 -4.76 -13.98 -4.38
N GLN A 66 -3.77 -14.71 -4.93
CA GLN A 66 -2.87 -15.56 -4.13
C GLN A 66 -1.84 -14.74 -3.37
N ALA A 67 -1.28 -13.68 -4.00
CA ALA A 67 -0.36 -12.76 -3.34
C ALA A 67 -1.04 -12.06 -2.16
N ILE A 68 -2.25 -11.56 -2.37
CA ILE A 68 -3.05 -10.91 -1.33
C ILE A 68 -3.32 -11.87 -0.18
N GLN A 69 -3.74 -13.11 -0.47
CA GLN A 69 -3.98 -14.12 0.55
C GLN A 69 -2.71 -14.41 1.37
N ARG A 70 -1.55 -14.58 0.72
CA ARG A 70 -0.27 -14.82 1.39
C ARG A 70 0.14 -13.62 2.25
N GLY A 71 -0.04 -12.40 1.75
CA GLY A 71 0.23 -11.18 2.52
C GLY A 71 -0.62 -11.07 3.78
N VAL A 72 -1.92 -11.37 3.68
CA VAL A 72 -2.84 -11.39 4.83
C VAL A 72 -2.50 -12.52 5.81
N GLU A 73 -2.16 -13.71 5.31
CA GLU A 73 -1.76 -14.84 6.16
C GLU A 73 -0.47 -14.52 6.92
N TRP A 74 0.52 -13.98 6.24
CA TRP A 74 1.76 -13.55 6.86
C TRP A 74 1.52 -12.45 7.91
N ALA A 75 0.69 -11.43 7.59
CA ALA A 75 0.34 -10.38 8.54
C ALA A 75 -0.30 -10.95 9.82
N ARG A 76 -1.19 -11.94 9.68
CA ARG A 76 -1.81 -12.63 10.82
C ARG A 76 -0.80 -13.43 11.64
N GLU A 77 0.16 -14.09 10.97
CA GLU A 77 1.20 -14.90 11.63
C GLU A 77 2.24 -14.06 12.37
N ARG A 78 2.48 -12.84 11.90
CA ARG A 78 3.34 -11.84 12.58
C ARG A 78 2.72 -11.33 13.88
N ASP A 79 1.39 -11.40 14.01
CA ASP A 79 0.62 -10.92 15.18
C ASP A 79 1.01 -9.48 15.60
N PRO A 80 0.99 -8.50 14.67
CA PRO A 80 1.42 -7.15 14.96
C PRO A 80 0.43 -6.41 15.86
N GLU A 81 0.88 -5.37 16.54
CA GLU A 81 0.00 -4.53 17.34
C GLU A 81 -1.00 -3.73 16.48
N LEU A 82 -0.64 -3.44 15.23
CA LEU A 82 -1.50 -2.78 14.25
C LEU A 82 -1.33 -3.39 12.86
N VAL A 83 -2.43 -3.43 12.11
CA VAL A 83 -2.40 -3.62 10.65
C VAL A 83 -2.95 -2.37 9.98
N ALA A 84 -2.22 -1.84 9.00
CA ALA A 84 -2.65 -0.71 8.18
C ALA A 84 -2.85 -1.15 6.73
N ILE A 85 -3.98 -0.76 6.11
CA ILE A 85 -4.25 -1.00 4.70
C ILE A 85 -4.49 0.35 3.99
N THR A 86 -3.60 0.73 3.07
CA THR A 86 -3.57 2.07 2.50
C THR A 86 -4.23 2.21 1.13
N GLY A 87 -5.43 1.64 0.99
CA GLY A 87 -6.33 1.92 -0.13
C GLY A 87 -6.25 0.95 -1.30
N ASP A 88 -7.04 1.25 -2.32
CA ASP A 88 -7.26 0.43 -3.51
C ASP A 88 -7.64 -1.02 -3.14
N LEU A 89 -8.63 -1.13 -2.25
CA LEU A 89 -9.12 -2.40 -1.72
C LEU A 89 -9.81 -3.20 -2.82
N LEU A 90 -10.64 -2.51 -3.62
CA LEU A 90 -11.46 -3.09 -4.66
C LEU A 90 -11.22 -2.41 -6.01
N SER A 91 -11.08 -3.22 -7.06
CA SER A 91 -11.25 -2.75 -8.44
C SER A 91 -12.68 -2.93 -8.93
N ARG A 92 -13.47 -3.82 -8.31
CA ARG A 92 -14.87 -4.08 -8.66
C ARG A 92 -15.67 -4.58 -7.46
N PRO A 93 -16.98 -4.30 -7.41
CA PRO A 93 -17.86 -4.75 -6.32
C PRO A 93 -17.81 -6.25 -6.04
N GLY A 94 -17.62 -7.08 -7.08
CA GLY A 94 -17.51 -8.54 -6.93
C GLY A 94 -16.32 -9.02 -6.09
N GLY A 95 -15.36 -8.15 -5.77
CA GLY A 95 -14.24 -8.44 -4.88
C GLY A 95 -14.58 -8.34 -3.39
N GLU A 96 -15.67 -7.66 -3.03
CA GLU A 96 -16.01 -7.34 -1.65
C GLU A 96 -16.17 -8.57 -0.72
N PRO A 97 -16.86 -9.66 -1.09
CA PRO A 97 -16.98 -10.81 -0.20
C PRO A 97 -15.62 -11.40 0.17
N ARG A 98 -14.67 -11.40 -0.79
CA ARG A 98 -13.31 -11.84 -0.53
C ARG A 98 -12.54 -10.88 0.37
N LEU A 99 -12.67 -9.57 0.14
CA LEU A 99 -12.07 -8.55 0.99
C LEU A 99 -12.50 -8.72 2.44
N ARG A 100 -13.80 -8.81 2.71
CA ARG A 100 -14.35 -8.99 4.05
C ARG A 100 -13.82 -10.27 4.71
N SER A 101 -13.76 -11.38 3.97
CA SER A 101 -13.20 -12.64 4.45
C SER A 101 -11.71 -12.56 4.81
N LEU A 102 -10.93 -11.76 4.10
CA LEU A 102 -9.50 -11.58 4.36
C LEU A 102 -9.29 -10.67 5.57
N VAL A 103 -9.97 -9.54 5.61
CA VAL A 103 -9.85 -8.53 6.68
C VAL A 103 -10.33 -9.09 8.03
N ALA A 104 -11.36 -9.94 8.04
CA ALA A 104 -11.83 -10.61 9.25
C ALA A 104 -10.77 -11.48 9.96
N ARG A 105 -9.65 -11.76 9.29
CA ARG A 105 -8.54 -12.57 9.83
C ARG A 105 -7.41 -11.73 10.43
N LEU A 106 -7.46 -10.40 10.24
CA LEU A 106 -6.42 -9.48 10.68
C LEU A 106 -6.70 -8.93 12.07
N PRO A 107 -5.69 -8.87 12.95
CA PRO A 107 -5.83 -8.21 14.24
C PRO A 107 -5.89 -6.69 14.01
N ARG A 108 -6.56 -5.97 14.88
CA ARG A 108 -6.59 -4.49 15.02
C ARG A 108 -6.22 -3.73 13.71
N CYS A 109 -7.10 -3.86 12.72
CA CYS A 109 -6.86 -3.37 11.36
C CYS A 109 -7.52 -2.00 11.13
N TYR A 110 -6.76 -1.07 10.55
CA TYR A 110 -7.21 0.23 10.08
C TYR A 110 -7.00 0.34 8.58
N ALA A 111 -7.98 0.88 7.88
CA ALA A 111 -7.93 0.98 6.42
C ALA A 111 -8.38 2.36 5.94
N VAL A 112 -7.89 2.79 4.81
CA VAL A 112 -8.42 3.90 4.01
C VAL A 112 -8.83 3.39 2.64
N LEU A 113 -9.62 4.16 1.90
CA LEU A 113 -9.94 3.87 0.50
C LEU A 113 -8.82 4.38 -0.42
N GLY A 114 -8.79 3.86 -1.66
CA GLY A 114 -7.96 4.34 -2.74
C GLY A 114 -8.79 4.88 -3.91
N ASN A 115 -8.15 5.35 -4.95
CA ASN A 115 -8.84 5.93 -6.09
C ASN A 115 -9.59 4.89 -6.94
N HIS A 116 -9.14 3.64 -6.96
CA HIS A 116 -9.84 2.57 -7.67
C HIS A 116 -11.15 2.17 -6.99
N ASP A 117 -11.27 2.29 -5.68
CA ASP A 117 -12.53 2.08 -4.96
C ASP A 117 -13.62 3.05 -5.45
N TYR A 118 -13.23 4.27 -5.84
CA TYR A 118 -14.11 5.28 -6.43
C TYR A 118 -14.25 5.17 -7.95
N ALA A 119 -13.47 4.28 -8.62
CA ALA A 119 -13.26 4.26 -10.06
C ALA A 119 -12.73 5.61 -10.61
N ASP A 120 -12.02 6.36 -9.78
CA ASP A 120 -11.35 7.60 -10.19
C ASP A 120 -9.97 7.30 -10.78
N THR A 121 -9.98 6.62 -11.91
CA THR A 121 -8.81 6.06 -12.60
C THR A 121 -9.06 5.96 -14.09
N ARG A 122 -7.98 5.82 -14.88
CA ARG A 122 -8.04 5.49 -16.31
C ARG A 122 -8.06 3.98 -16.57
N ASP A 123 -7.99 3.15 -15.54
CA ASP A 123 -8.07 1.69 -15.68
C ASP A 123 -9.46 1.29 -16.18
N PRO A 124 -9.58 0.73 -17.41
CA PRO A 124 -10.87 0.36 -17.99
C PRO A 124 -11.55 -0.80 -17.25
N PHE A 125 -10.82 -1.51 -16.39
CA PHE A 125 -11.35 -2.63 -15.62
C PHE A 125 -11.91 -2.19 -14.26
N SER A 126 -11.63 -0.99 -13.81
CA SER A 126 -12.10 -0.47 -12.53
C SER A 126 -13.59 -0.08 -12.61
N LYS A 127 -14.34 -0.41 -11.55
CA LYS A 127 -15.75 -0.02 -11.35
C LYS A 127 -15.93 0.42 -9.91
N ARG A 128 -16.74 1.49 -9.72
CA ARG A 128 -17.03 2.02 -8.40
C ARG A 128 -17.46 0.92 -7.42
N ALA A 129 -16.75 0.82 -6.31
CA ALA A 129 -16.92 -0.18 -5.25
C ALA A 129 -16.58 0.43 -3.89
N VAL A 130 -17.16 1.60 -3.61
CA VAL A 130 -16.94 2.34 -2.36
C VAL A 130 -17.61 1.59 -1.23
N LEU A 131 -16.86 1.36 -0.16
CA LEU A 131 -17.34 0.78 1.08
C LEU A 131 -17.68 1.90 2.07
N ASP A 132 -18.80 1.76 2.77
CA ASP A 132 -19.15 2.64 3.89
C ASP A 132 -18.53 2.14 5.20
N GLU A 133 -18.35 0.82 5.32
CA GLU A 133 -17.76 0.15 6.48
C GLU A 133 -17.01 -1.13 6.07
N LEU A 134 -16.04 -1.57 6.87
CA LEU A 134 -15.21 -2.76 6.61
C LEU A 134 -14.99 -3.60 7.87
N GLU A 135 -16.02 -3.85 8.63
CA GLU A 135 -15.92 -4.66 9.86
C GLU A 135 -15.22 -6.02 9.63
N PRO A 136 -14.31 -6.45 10.55
CA PRO A 136 -13.96 -5.82 11.82
C PRO A 136 -12.87 -4.72 11.70
N ALA A 137 -12.34 -4.42 10.52
CA ALA A 137 -11.41 -3.32 10.34
C ALA A 137 -12.12 -1.97 10.48
N THR A 138 -11.40 -0.99 11.02
CA THR A 138 -11.87 0.40 11.07
C THR A 138 -11.53 1.10 9.77
N LEU A 139 -12.54 1.43 8.96
CA LEU A 139 -12.39 2.23 7.76
C LEU A 139 -12.39 3.71 8.13
N LEU A 140 -11.33 4.44 7.79
CA LEU A 140 -11.16 5.86 8.10
C LEU A 140 -11.35 6.69 6.82
N ARG A 141 -12.20 7.73 6.91
CA ARG A 141 -12.52 8.64 5.79
C ARG A 141 -12.55 10.08 6.27
N ASP A 142 -11.41 10.76 6.22
CA ASP A 142 -11.18 12.10 6.80
C ASP A 142 -11.51 12.16 8.30
N GLU A 143 -11.18 11.12 9.00
CA GLU A 143 -11.40 10.96 10.44
C GLU A 143 -10.23 10.26 11.13
N SER A 144 -10.25 10.23 12.44
CA SER A 144 -9.23 9.53 13.22
C SER A 144 -9.83 8.74 14.38
N ARG A 145 -9.03 7.82 14.90
CA ARG A 145 -9.29 7.08 16.15
C ARG A 145 -8.08 7.21 17.06
N ILE A 146 -8.35 7.30 18.34
CA ILE A 146 -7.32 7.23 19.39
C ILE A 146 -7.40 5.86 20.03
N VAL A 147 -6.27 5.20 20.12
CA VAL A 147 -6.13 3.88 20.74
C VAL A 147 -5.04 3.92 21.79
N ASP A 148 -5.20 3.12 22.81
CA ASP A 148 -4.14 2.86 23.79
C ASP A 148 -3.27 1.70 23.27
N LEU A 149 -1.98 1.97 23.13
CA LEU A 149 -0.96 0.97 22.84
C LEU A 149 0.10 1.06 23.91
N ARG A 150 0.22 0.03 24.72
CA ARG A 150 1.21 -0.06 25.81
C ARG A 150 1.13 1.12 26.80
N GLY A 151 -0.06 1.69 27.02
CA GLY A 151 -0.29 2.85 27.90
C GLY A 151 -0.06 4.21 27.23
N VAL A 152 0.24 4.23 25.93
CA VAL A 152 0.46 5.45 25.14
C VAL A 152 -0.79 5.74 24.28
N ARG A 153 -1.20 7.00 24.23
CA ARG A 153 -2.32 7.45 23.37
C ARG A 153 -1.84 7.64 21.94
N VAL A 154 -2.16 6.68 21.08
CA VAL A 154 -1.79 6.69 19.67
C VAL A 154 -2.98 7.12 18.82
N GLN A 155 -2.82 8.17 18.03
CA GLN A 155 -3.79 8.55 17.02
C GLN A 155 -3.51 7.84 15.69
N ILE A 156 -4.56 7.28 15.08
CA ILE A 156 -4.54 6.76 13.72
C ILE A 156 -5.54 7.58 12.92
N ALA A 157 -5.06 8.38 11.99
CA ALA A 157 -5.87 9.22 11.11
C ALA A 157 -5.88 8.67 9.69
N GLY A 158 -6.99 8.81 8.98
CA GLY A 158 -7.15 8.35 7.60
C GLY A 158 -7.72 9.42 6.71
N VAL A 159 -7.12 9.59 5.53
CA VAL A 159 -7.54 10.55 4.50
C VAL A 159 -8.33 9.85 3.41
N ASP A 160 -9.51 10.37 3.09
CA ASP A 160 -10.29 9.89 1.94
C ASP A 160 -9.64 10.36 0.62
N PRO A 161 -9.37 9.46 -0.34
CA PRO A 161 -8.66 9.80 -1.57
C PRO A 161 -9.45 10.74 -2.48
N LEU A 162 -10.80 10.72 -2.42
CA LEU A 162 -11.64 11.58 -3.26
C LEU A 162 -11.55 13.03 -2.81
N THR A 163 -11.74 13.30 -1.52
CA THR A 163 -11.64 14.65 -0.93
C THR A 163 -10.21 15.18 -1.04
N TYR A 164 -9.21 14.30 -0.90
CA TYR A 164 -7.80 14.67 -1.10
C TYR A 164 -7.52 15.16 -2.53
N ARG A 165 -7.99 14.43 -3.54
CA ARG A 165 -7.81 14.84 -4.95
C ARG A 165 -8.57 16.11 -5.31
N GLN A 166 -9.72 16.33 -4.69
CA GLN A 166 -10.52 17.54 -4.87
C GLN A 166 -9.95 18.76 -4.11
N GLY A 167 -8.88 18.57 -3.33
CA GLY A 167 -8.28 19.62 -2.52
C GLY A 167 -9.14 20.04 -1.32
N GLN A 168 -10.10 19.21 -0.93
CA GLN A 168 -11.01 19.44 0.19
C GLN A 168 -10.47 18.85 1.49
N ALA A 169 -9.77 17.70 1.42
CA ALA A 169 -9.12 17.13 2.59
C ALA A 169 -7.97 18.03 3.06
N LEU A 170 -7.95 18.28 4.36
CA LEU A 170 -6.89 19.02 5.05
C LEU A 170 -6.24 18.06 6.08
N PRO A 171 -5.29 17.20 5.67
CA PRO A 171 -4.73 16.15 6.53
C PRO A 171 -4.22 16.68 7.87
N GLU A 172 -3.63 17.88 7.89
CA GLU A 172 -3.12 18.50 9.13
C GLU A 172 -4.20 18.78 10.17
N ARG A 173 -5.46 19.01 9.75
CA ARG A 173 -6.58 19.24 10.67
C ARG A 173 -7.03 17.98 11.38
N LEU A 174 -6.62 16.82 10.87
CA LEU A 174 -6.88 15.55 11.56
C LEU A 174 -5.92 15.30 12.72
N ALA A 175 -4.77 16.01 12.77
CA ALA A 175 -3.77 15.80 13.79
C ALA A 175 -4.27 16.30 15.16
N ASP A 176 -4.42 15.37 16.09
CA ASP A 176 -4.68 15.65 17.50
C ASP A 176 -3.35 15.80 18.25
N ARG A 177 -2.97 17.04 18.56
CA ARG A 177 -1.69 17.34 19.20
C ARG A 177 -1.65 16.97 20.69
N ASP A 178 -2.79 16.59 21.27
CA ASP A 178 -2.87 16.09 22.63
C ASP A 178 -2.58 14.59 22.73
N THR A 179 -2.34 13.92 21.60
CA THR A 179 -1.89 12.53 21.55
C THR A 179 -0.37 12.42 21.49
N ASP A 180 0.16 11.34 22.09
CA ASP A 180 1.61 11.15 22.24
C ASP A 180 2.27 10.72 20.93
N PHE A 181 1.57 9.91 20.13
CA PHE A 181 2.06 9.41 18.84
C PHE A 181 0.95 9.46 17.78
N ARG A 182 1.30 9.84 16.54
CA ARG A 182 0.33 10.08 15.45
C ARG A 182 0.77 9.39 14.16
N ILE A 183 -0.13 8.56 13.64
CA ILE A 183 0.03 7.84 12.37
C ILE A 183 -1.00 8.36 11.37
N LEU A 184 -0.58 8.68 10.14
CA LEU A 184 -1.47 9.05 9.04
C LEU A 184 -1.51 7.94 7.99
N LEU A 185 -2.70 7.46 7.68
CA LEU A 185 -2.96 6.61 6.53
C LEU A 185 -3.49 7.46 5.38
N CYS A 186 -2.83 7.41 4.23
CA CYS A 186 -3.26 8.11 3.03
C CYS A 186 -2.85 7.30 1.80
N HIS A 187 -3.79 7.07 0.89
CA HIS A 187 -3.46 6.32 -0.32
C HIS A 187 -2.34 6.98 -1.15
N TYR A 188 -2.34 8.31 -1.23
CA TYR A 188 -1.36 9.07 -2.02
C TYR A 188 -0.12 9.46 -1.23
N PRO A 189 1.10 9.04 -1.63
CA PRO A 189 2.33 9.30 -0.87
C PRO A 189 2.76 10.77 -0.87
N ASN A 190 2.35 11.57 -1.87
CA ASN A 190 2.65 12.99 -1.91
C ASN A 190 1.90 13.83 -0.86
N VAL A 191 1.08 13.20 -0.01
CA VAL A 191 0.50 13.85 1.18
C VAL A 191 1.59 14.40 2.08
N ILE A 192 2.75 13.73 2.15
CA ILE A 192 3.89 14.15 2.98
C ILE A 192 4.36 15.59 2.66
N ASP A 193 4.27 16.01 1.41
CA ASP A 193 4.68 17.36 0.97
C ASP A 193 3.69 18.46 1.39
N LYS A 194 2.53 18.09 1.91
CA LYS A 194 1.49 19.00 2.41
C LYS A 194 1.42 19.09 3.93
N LEU A 195 2.24 18.30 4.62
CA LEU A 195 2.26 18.27 6.09
C LEU A 195 3.31 19.24 6.64
N THR A 196 2.97 19.93 7.72
CA THR A 196 3.95 20.67 8.53
C THR A 196 4.69 19.73 9.47
N PRO A 197 5.95 20.04 9.82
CA PRO A 197 6.72 19.28 10.78
C PRO A 197 5.97 19.08 12.11
N GLY A 198 5.93 17.83 12.58
CA GLY A 198 5.29 17.46 13.84
C GLY A 198 3.77 17.31 13.80
N ALA A 199 3.12 17.44 12.62
CA ALA A 199 1.70 17.10 12.50
C ALA A 199 1.49 15.60 12.73
N PHE A 200 2.29 14.77 12.06
CA PHE A 200 2.32 13.31 12.24
C PHE A 200 3.77 12.84 12.43
N HIS A 201 3.96 11.64 12.97
CA HIS A 201 5.27 11.02 13.15
C HIS A 201 5.55 10.00 12.05
N LEU A 202 4.53 9.22 11.67
CA LEU A 202 4.58 8.20 10.63
C LEU A 202 3.45 8.41 9.63
N VAL A 203 3.77 8.30 8.34
CA VAL A 203 2.81 8.31 7.23
C VAL A 203 2.92 7.01 6.46
N LEU A 204 1.79 6.34 6.23
CA LEU A 204 1.72 5.11 5.45
C LEU A 204 0.93 5.36 4.17
N ALA A 205 1.49 4.98 3.02
CA ALA A 205 0.87 5.20 1.72
C ALA A 205 1.09 4.04 0.74
N GLY A 206 0.31 3.99 -0.36
CA GLY A 206 0.42 2.99 -1.42
C GLY A 206 0.41 3.64 -2.80
N HIS A 207 -0.50 3.18 -3.68
CA HIS A 207 -0.86 3.78 -4.98
C HIS A 207 0.08 3.48 -6.15
N LEU A 208 1.38 3.31 -5.96
CA LEU A 208 2.34 3.39 -7.06
C LEU A 208 2.86 2.04 -7.56
N HIS A 209 2.54 0.95 -6.87
CA HIS A 209 2.87 -0.43 -7.24
C HIS A 209 4.35 -0.66 -7.60
N SER A 210 5.30 0.12 -7.04
CA SER A 210 6.71 0.13 -7.49
C SER A 210 6.86 0.40 -9.00
N GLY A 211 5.85 1.07 -9.61
CA GLY A 211 5.73 1.27 -11.06
C GLY A 211 5.13 0.09 -11.82
N GLN A 212 4.84 -1.02 -11.18
CA GLN A 212 4.27 -2.30 -11.66
C GLN A 212 5.08 -2.97 -12.79
N ILE A 213 5.68 -2.19 -13.72
CA ILE A 213 6.59 -2.66 -14.77
C ILE A 213 7.85 -1.80 -14.71
N ALA A 214 8.98 -2.43 -14.39
CA ALA A 214 10.27 -1.79 -14.30
C ALA A 214 11.35 -2.64 -14.95
N LEU A 215 12.54 -2.08 -15.15
CA LEU A 215 13.75 -2.80 -15.52
C LEU A 215 14.85 -2.45 -14.54
N PRO A 216 15.74 -3.40 -14.21
CA PRO A 216 16.96 -3.07 -13.48
C PRO A 216 17.78 -2.03 -14.23
N TYR A 217 18.22 -0.97 -13.55
CA TYR A 217 19.06 0.06 -14.15
C TYR A 217 20.05 0.58 -13.12
N GLY A 218 21.32 0.24 -13.29
CA GLY A 218 22.35 0.56 -12.31
C GLY A 218 22.01 0.01 -10.92
N PRO A 219 22.11 0.83 -9.86
CA PRO A 219 21.73 0.42 -8.51
C PRO A 219 20.21 0.51 -8.22
N GLY A 220 19.39 0.88 -9.22
CA GLY A 220 17.96 1.12 -9.05
C GLY A 220 17.09 0.47 -10.14
N LYS A 221 15.93 1.05 -10.37
CA LYS A 221 14.94 0.58 -11.34
C LYS A 221 14.54 1.70 -12.30
N LEU A 222 14.49 1.41 -13.60
CA LEU A 222 13.84 2.25 -14.60
C LEU A 222 12.36 1.86 -14.65
N ARG A 223 11.48 2.75 -14.17
CA ARG A 223 10.03 2.54 -14.18
C ARG A 223 9.42 3.12 -15.44
N PHE A 224 8.56 2.36 -16.12
CA PHE A 224 7.89 2.82 -17.35
C PHE A 224 6.63 3.63 -17.08
N SER A 225 6.09 3.50 -15.89
CA SER A 225 4.96 4.30 -15.41
C SER A 225 5.39 5.18 -14.23
N GLN A 226 4.58 6.22 -13.94
CA GLN A 226 4.71 6.99 -12.70
C GLN A 226 6.04 7.75 -12.54
N THR A 227 6.66 8.12 -13.65
CA THR A 227 7.97 8.79 -13.70
C THR A 227 8.00 10.19 -13.06
N ARG A 228 6.83 10.74 -12.71
CA ARG A 228 6.68 12.06 -12.08
C ARG A 228 6.56 12.02 -10.56
N TRP A 229 6.52 10.82 -9.97
CA TRP A 229 6.36 10.66 -8.53
C TRP A 229 7.73 10.54 -7.86
N THR A 230 7.89 11.28 -6.75
CA THR A 230 9.12 11.26 -5.95
C THR A 230 9.18 10.04 -5.04
N TYR A 231 8.05 9.67 -4.44
CA TYR A 231 7.93 8.63 -3.43
C TYR A 231 7.24 7.42 -4.04
N VAL A 232 7.99 6.41 -4.45
CA VAL A 232 7.44 5.29 -5.22
C VAL A 232 7.36 3.98 -4.41
N GLU A 233 8.35 3.68 -3.58
CA GLU A 233 8.41 2.49 -2.72
C GLU A 233 9.40 2.69 -1.58
N GLY A 234 9.18 2.05 -0.42
CA GLY A 234 10.11 2.00 0.72
C GLY A 234 10.01 3.21 1.65
N LEU A 235 11.04 3.39 2.47
CA LEU A 235 11.10 4.41 3.53
C LEU A 235 11.72 5.72 3.04
N TYR A 236 11.14 6.83 3.49
CA TYR A 236 11.62 8.20 3.25
C TYR A 236 11.59 8.99 4.55
N GLN A 237 12.76 9.44 4.98
CA GLN A 237 12.88 10.40 6.07
C GLN A 237 12.67 11.82 5.52
N ARG A 238 11.65 12.53 6.02
CA ARG A 238 11.33 13.89 5.58
C ARG A 238 11.19 14.80 6.80
N PRO A 239 11.39 16.11 6.65
CA PRO A 239 11.21 17.04 7.76
C PRO A 239 9.81 17.00 8.38
N ALA A 240 8.80 16.66 7.61
CA ALA A 240 7.42 16.59 8.06
C ALA A 240 7.11 15.33 8.89
N ALA A 241 7.60 14.17 8.46
CA ALA A 241 7.40 12.86 9.08
C ALA A 241 8.25 11.79 8.37
N THR A 242 8.30 10.57 8.94
CA THR A 242 8.74 9.38 8.21
C THR A 242 7.60 8.86 7.35
N LEU A 243 7.87 8.60 6.07
CA LEU A 243 6.90 8.04 5.11
C LEU A 243 7.34 6.63 4.70
N HIS A 244 6.42 5.66 4.78
CA HIS A 244 6.59 4.36 4.11
C HIS A 244 5.59 4.23 2.97
N VAL A 245 6.08 3.86 1.78
CA VAL A 245 5.26 3.63 0.58
C VAL A 245 5.31 2.16 0.22
N SER A 246 4.17 1.48 0.35
CA SER A 246 4.02 0.06 0.01
C SER A 246 3.95 -0.14 -1.51
N PRO A 247 4.69 -1.11 -2.07
CA PRO A 247 4.51 -1.58 -3.45
C PRO A 247 3.16 -2.25 -3.72
N GLY A 248 2.39 -2.56 -2.68
CA GLY A 248 1.09 -3.19 -2.77
C GLY A 248 1.12 -4.68 -3.18
N LEU A 249 0.00 -5.36 -3.01
CA LEU A 249 -0.14 -6.81 -3.25
C LEU A 249 -0.84 -7.14 -4.58
N GLY A 250 -1.72 -6.26 -5.06
CA GLY A 250 -2.50 -6.46 -6.27
C GLY A 250 -1.82 -6.01 -7.55
N THR A 251 -2.60 -5.96 -8.61
CA THR A 251 -2.23 -5.43 -9.93
C THR A 251 -3.36 -4.58 -10.48
N THR A 252 -3.03 -3.59 -11.32
CA THR A 252 -3.96 -2.70 -11.99
C THR A 252 -3.58 -2.53 -13.46
N PHE A 253 -4.48 -2.13 -14.36
CA PHE A 253 -4.31 -1.99 -15.81
C PHE A 253 -3.91 -3.29 -16.54
N VAL A 254 -2.89 -3.99 -16.06
CA VAL A 254 -2.42 -5.28 -16.60
C VAL A 254 -2.31 -6.32 -15.49
N PRO A 255 -2.60 -7.63 -15.77
CA PRO A 255 -2.69 -8.64 -14.72
C PRO A 255 -1.33 -9.25 -14.33
N PHE A 256 -0.25 -8.49 -14.42
CA PHE A 256 1.10 -8.96 -14.12
C PHE A 256 2.01 -7.85 -13.58
N ARG A 257 3.13 -8.25 -12.99
CA ARG A 257 4.23 -7.37 -12.53
C ARG A 257 5.55 -7.80 -13.18
N PHE A 258 6.46 -6.84 -13.38
CA PHE A 258 7.76 -7.10 -13.95
C PHE A 258 8.84 -6.28 -13.23
N PHE A 259 9.75 -6.93 -12.53
CA PHE A 259 10.74 -6.33 -11.60
C PHE A 259 10.11 -5.37 -10.58
N ALA A 260 8.89 -5.66 -10.15
CA ALA A 260 8.10 -4.90 -9.20
C ALA A 260 7.24 -5.85 -8.37
N ARG A 261 7.87 -6.70 -7.57
CA ARG A 261 7.19 -7.76 -6.78
C ARG A 261 6.12 -7.18 -5.86
N PRO A 262 5.02 -7.91 -5.64
CA PRO A 262 4.09 -7.58 -4.55
C PRO A 262 4.81 -7.68 -3.21
N GLU A 263 4.45 -6.82 -2.26
CA GLU A 263 5.12 -6.74 -0.97
C GLU A 263 4.13 -6.60 0.18
N ALA A 264 4.47 -7.24 1.29
CA ALA A 264 3.89 -7.01 2.61
C ALA A 264 5.03 -6.66 3.58
N THR A 265 4.90 -5.54 4.29
CA THR A 265 5.98 -5.00 5.11
C THR A 265 5.55 -4.93 6.57
N GLU A 266 6.38 -5.42 7.48
CA GLU A 266 6.32 -5.15 8.90
C GLU A 266 7.30 -4.04 9.24
N LEU A 267 6.80 -2.99 9.86
CA LEU A 267 7.61 -1.89 10.40
C LEU A 267 7.80 -2.14 11.89
N VAL A 268 9.04 -2.19 12.34
CA VAL A 268 9.42 -2.25 13.75
C VAL A 268 9.91 -0.87 14.13
N LEU A 269 9.18 -0.18 15.03
CA LEU A 269 9.46 1.21 15.36
C LEU A 269 10.47 1.31 16.48
N HIS A 270 11.48 2.16 16.33
CA HIS A 270 12.51 2.43 17.33
C HIS A 270 12.59 3.91 17.68
N SER A 271 12.85 4.18 18.95
CA SER A 271 13.16 5.54 19.43
C SER A 271 14.54 5.96 18.90
N GLY A 272 14.58 7.01 18.06
CA GLY A 272 15.80 7.59 17.50
C GLY A 272 16.49 8.57 18.44
#